data_53bb0133398fc360b1eb97677f42bb12
#
_entry.id   53bb0133398fc360b1eb97677f42bb12
#
_cell.length_a   1.000
_cell.length_b   1.000
_cell.length_c   1.000
_cell.angle_alpha   90.00
_cell.angle_beta   90.00
_cell.angle_gamma   90.00
#
_symmetry.space_group_name_H-M   'P 1'
#
loop_
_entity.id
_entity.type
_entity.pdbx_description
1 polymer ?
#
loop_
_entity_poly.entity_id
_entity_poly.type
_entity_poly.pdbx_seq_one_letter_code
_entity_poly.pdbx_strand_id
1 'polypeptide(L)'
;MEMEKQSFQKCAKALIGLVLESEGHDLVCREFCALEPKLRSFAFEAFCREYVPAKLALGCVYWVGCCAHHRIEDKDLKNLYFKEVMGLFESPKSLEEATRFSESLYASNADKEQSPVLGVLVHLFHKLGLEAIVKPGEDDAGALNAGFHFMMHVCEALKVVFEAQFDDFFYANKDLRVVDARKRA
;
A
#
# COMPACT_ATOMS: atom_id res chain seq x y z
N MET A 1 -18.55 -20.19 -4.60
CA MET A 1 -18.69 -18.77 -4.22
C MET A 1 -18.23 -18.49 -2.78
N GLU A 2 -18.80 -19.17 -1.74
CA GLU A 2 -18.40 -18.90 -0.35
C GLU A 2 -16.97 -19.38 -0.02
N MET A 3 -16.57 -20.57 -0.43
CA MET A 3 -15.19 -21.08 -0.29
C MET A 3 -14.17 -20.20 -1.05
N GLU A 4 -14.51 -19.71 -2.20
CA GLU A 4 -13.67 -18.82 -3.01
C GLU A 4 -13.45 -17.49 -2.28
N LYS A 5 -14.51 -16.88 -1.74
CA LYS A 5 -14.43 -15.65 -0.96
C LYS A 5 -13.56 -15.81 0.30
N GLN A 6 -13.70 -16.92 1.02
CA GLN A 6 -12.86 -17.24 2.18
C GLN A 6 -11.37 -17.38 1.81
N SER A 7 -11.09 -17.96 0.65
CA SER A 7 -9.71 -18.07 0.16
C SER A 7 -9.12 -16.71 -0.18
N PHE A 8 -9.85 -15.84 -0.89
CA PHE A 8 -9.41 -14.48 -1.16
C PHE A 8 -9.24 -13.65 0.14
N GLN A 9 -10.09 -13.88 1.14
CA GLN A 9 -9.95 -13.22 2.44
C GLN A 9 -8.67 -13.64 3.16
N LYS A 10 -8.28 -14.92 3.10
CA LYS A 10 -6.99 -15.38 3.63
C LYS A 10 -5.81 -14.74 2.91
N CYS A 11 -5.89 -14.63 1.58
CA CYS A 11 -4.87 -13.94 0.80
C CYS A 11 -4.75 -12.46 1.20
N ALA A 12 -5.87 -11.73 1.29
CA ALA A 12 -5.87 -10.34 1.71
C ALA A 12 -5.24 -10.15 3.09
N LYS A 13 -5.59 -10.99 4.06
CA LYS A 13 -5.00 -10.96 5.42
C LYS A 13 -3.50 -11.27 5.41
N ALA A 14 -3.05 -12.23 4.62
CA ALA A 14 -1.63 -12.55 4.49
C ALA A 14 -0.85 -11.37 3.90
N LEU A 15 -1.38 -10.72 2.85
CA LEU A 15 -0.78 -9.55 2.24
C LEU A 15 -0.78 -8.33 3.16
N ILE A 16 -1.83 -8.14 3.98
CA ILE A 16 -1.84 -7.11 5.02
C ILE A 16 -0.74 -7.40 6.06
N GLY A 17 -0.60 -8.65 6.50
CA GLY A 17 0.46 -9.07 7.40
C GLY A 17 1.85 -8.74 6.85
N LEU A 18 2.09 -9.04 5.58
CA LEU A 18 3.33 -8.72 4.88
C LEU A 18 3.60 -7.19 4.84
N VAL A 19 2.58 -6.40 4.53
CA VAL A 19 2.68 -4.94 4.51
C VAL A 19 2.99 -4.37 5.90
N LEU A 20 2.49 -5.00 6.96
CA LEU A 20 2.68 -4.59 8.36
C LEU A 20 3.90 -5.23 9.03
N GLU A 21 4.68 -6.04 8.31
CA GLU A 21 5.85 -6.70 8.87
C GLU A 21 6.82 -5.69 9.49
N SER A 22 7.09 -5.85 10.79
CA SER A 22 7.79 -4.84 11.58
C SER A 22 9.26 -4.70 11.18
N GLU A 23 9.96 -5.81 10.92
CA GLU A 23 11.39 -5.78 10.59
C GLU A 23 11.66 -5.01 9.29
N GLY A 24 10.91 -5.32 8.22
CA GLY A 24 11.02 -4.58 6.96
C GLY A 24 10.61 -3.12 7.08
N HIS A 25 9.61 -2.85 7.93
CA HIS A 25 9.15 -1.50 8.23
C HIS A 25 10.23 -0.68 8.95
N ASP A 26 10.81 -1.21 10.02
CA ASP A 26 11.86 -0.55 10.80
C ASP A 26 13.11 -0.28 9.96
N LEU A 27 13.49 -1.23 9.10
CA LEU A 27 14.63 -1.07 8.19
C LEU A 27 14.41 0.10 7.22
N VAL A 28 13.27 0.11 6.53
CA VAL A 28 12.92 1.19 5.58
C VAL A 28 12.91 2.55 6.27
N CYS A 29 12.30 2.66 7.45
CA CYS A 29 12.24 3.91 8.19
C CYS A 29 13.63 4.39 8.60
N ARG A 30 14.51 3.49 9.08
CA ARG A 30 15.88 3.83 9.46
C ARG A 30 16.73 4.23 8.27
N GLU A 31 16.64 3.52 7.16
CA GLU A 31 17.36 3.85 5.93
C GLU A 31 16.91 5.20 5.37
N PHE A 32 15.59 5.46 5.34
CA PHE A 32 15.08 6.77 4.94
C PHE A 32 15.62 7.89 5.81
N CYS A 33 15.56 7.75 7.13
CA CYS A 33 16.08 8.76 8.06
C CYS A 33 17.61 8.91 7.98
N ALA A 34 18.34 7.92 7.47
CA ALA A 34 19.79 7.94 7.32
C ALA A 34 20.27 8.55 6.00
N LEU A 35 19.39 8.72 4.99
CA LEU A 35 19.77 9.17 3.65
C LEU A 35 20.45 10.53 3.63
N GLU A 36 19.96 11.46 4.46
CA GLU A 36 20.45 12.84 4.48
C GLU A 36 20.43 13.45 5.89
N PRO A 37 21.36 14.32 6.24
CA PRO A 37 21.39 14.98 7.55
C PRO A 37 20.10 15.75 7.87
N LYS A 38 19.44 16.34 6.89
CA LYS A 38 18.17 17.05 7.05
C LYS A 38 17.02 16.08 7.33
N LEU A 39 17.00 14.89 6.70
CA LEU A 39 16.02 13.85 6.96
C LEU A 39 16.23 13.19 8.32
N ARG A 40 17.48 13.22 8.87
CA ARG A 40 17.76 12.74 10.24
C ARG A 40 17.07 13.55 11.33
N SER A 41 16.62 14.77 11.02
CA SER A 41 15.85 15.59 11.96
C SER A 41 14.43 15.09 12.16
N PHE A 42 13.92 14.22 11.28
CA PHE A 42 12.65 13.58 11.47
C PHE A 42 12.74 12.54 12.60
N ALA A 43 11.89 12.68 13.59
CA ALA A 43 11.74 11.64 14.58
C ALA A 43 11.27 10.36 13.86
N PHE A 44 12.00 9.26 14.04
CA PHE A 44 11.66 7.94 13.49
C PHE A 44 10.18 7.57 13.70
N GLU A 45 9.66 7.85 14.89
CA GLU A 45 8.25 7.61 15.22
C GLU A 45 7.28 8.46 14.39
N ALA A 46 7.64 9.69 14.05
CA ALA A 46 6.82 10.55 13.20
C ALA A 46 6.76 10.01 11.76
N PHE A 47 7.89 9.53 11.23
CA PHE A 47 7.93 8.87 9.93
C PHE A 47 7.08 7.59 9.93
N CYS A 48 7.25 6.70 10.90
CA CYS A 48 6.49 5.46 11.01
C CYS A 48 4.98 5.70 11.06
N ARG A 49 4.57 6.72 11.81
CA ARG A 49 3.14 7.09 11.97
C ARG A 49 2.45 7.44 10.65
N GLU A 50 3.15 8.10 9.73
CA GLU A 50 2.60 8.44 8.41
C GLU A 50 2.85 7.32 7.37
N TYR A 51 3.96 6.60 7.49
CA TYR A 51 4.37 5.57 6.54
C TYR A 51 3.47 4.32 6.58
N VAL A 52 3.07 3.84 7.76
CA VAL A 52 2.25 2.63 7.89
C VAL A 52 0.89 2.78 7.19
N PRO A 53 0.11 3.85 7.43
CA PRO A 53 -1.12 4.10 6.69
C PRO A 53 -0.91 4.23 5.17
N ALA A 54 0.18 4.88 4.74
CA ALA A 54 0.53 4.99 3.32
C ALA A 54 0.82 3.62 2.69
N LYS A 55 1.55 2.72 3.37
CA LYS A 55 1.78 1.34 2.91
C LYS A 55 0.48 0.55 2.75
N LEU A 56 -0.44 0.68 3.70
CA LEU A 56 -1.75 0.03 3.62
C LEU A 56 -2.56 0.55 2.43
N ALA A 57 -2.50 1.87 2.15
CA ALA A 57 -3.13 2.47 0.98
C ALA A 57 -2.51 1.96 -0.33
N LEU A 58 -1.18 1.82 -0.41
CA LEU A 58 -0.50 1.18 -1.53
C LEU A 58 -0.94 -0.28 -1.71
N GLY A 59 -1.12 -1.03 -0.63
CA GLY A 59 -1.67 -2.38 -0.68
C GLY A 59 -3.05 -2.43 -1.34
N CYS A 60 -3.94 -1.46 -1.06
CA CYS A 60 -5.22 -1.34 -1.77
C CYS A 60 -5.03 -1.12 -3.27
N VAL A 61 -4.09 -0.24 -3.66
CA VAL A 61 -3.79 0.03 -5.07
C VAL A 61 -3.28 -1.23 -5.77
N TYR A 62 -2.35 -1.95 -5.16
CA TYR A 62 -1.80 -3.18 -5.72
C TYR A 62 -2.84 -4.31 -5.79
N TRP A 63 -3.68 -4.45 -4.77
CA TRP A 63 -4.78 -5.42 -4.79
C TRP A 63 -5.72 -5.21 -5.97
N VAL A 64 -6.13 -3.97 -6.21
CA VAL A 64 -6.99 -3.61 -7.35
C VAL A 64 -6.27 -3.90 -8.67
N GLY A 65 -4.97 -3.59 -8.75
CA GLY A 65 -4.11 -3.90 -9.91
C GLY A 65 -4.05 -5.40 -10.19
N CYS A 66 -3.81 -6.23 -9.18
CA CYS A 66 -3.82 -7.70 -9.30
C CYS A 66 -5.19 -8.22 -9.74
N CYS A 67 -6.27 -7.70 -9.16
CA CYS A 67 -7.63 -8.06 -9.58
C CYS A 67 -7.86 -7.73 -11.07
N ALA A 68 -7.40 -6.57 -11.52
CA ALA A 68 -7.53 -6.17 -12.92
C ALA A 68 -6.69 -7.07 -13.84
N HIS A 69 -5.44 -7.38 -13.47
CA HIS A 69 -4.54 -8.27 -14.20
C HIS A 69 -5.18 -9.66 -14.41
N HIS A 70 -5.78 -10.22 -13.37
CA HIS A 70 -6.46 -11.51 -13.41
C HIS A 70 -7.91 -11.46 -13.86
N ARG A 71 -8.39 -10.31 -14.35
CA ARG A 71 -9.76 -10.11 -14.86
C ARG A 71 -10.83 -10.48 -13.84
N ILE A 72 -10.60 -10.17 -12.57
CA ILE A 72 -11.57 -10.34 -11.51
C ILE A 72 -12.55 -9.17 -11.57
N GLU A 73 -13.81 -9.43 -11.96
CA GLU A 73 -14.85 -8.40 -12.12
C GLU A 73 -15.72 -8.22 -10.88
N ASP A 74 -15.69 -9.17 -9.95
CA ASP A 74 -16.46 -9.12 -8.71
C ASP A 74 -16.05 -7.93 -7.85
N LYS A 75 -17.00 -7.02 -7.60
CA LYS A 75 -16.78 -5.80 -6.82
C LYS A 75 -16.45 -6.06 -5.34
N ASP A 76 -17.03 -7.13 -4.78
CA ASP A 76 -16.78 -7.50 -3.39
C ASP A 76 -15.36 -8.02 -3.22
N LEU A 77 -14.86 -8.79 -4.19
CA LEU A 77 -13.45 -9.23 -4.19
C LEU A 77 -12.49 -8.07 -4.44
N LYS A 78 -12.80 -7.13 -5.35
CA LYS A 78 -11.99 -5.92 -5.56
C LYS A 78 -11.87 -5.07 -4.30
N ASN A 79 -12.92 -4.99 -3.49
CA ASN A 79 -12.96 -4.20 -2.26
C ASN A 79 -12.50 -4.98 -1.02
N LEU A 80 -12.14 -6.25 -1.16
CA LEU A 80 -11.90 -7.13 -0.01
C LEU A 80 -10.71 -6.68 0.83
N TYR A 81 -9.59 -6.34 0.21
CA TYR A 81 -8.40 -5.86 0.91
C TYR A 81 -8.71 -4.59 1.71
N PHE A 82 -9.39 -3.63 1.12
CA PHE A 82 -9.85 -2.42 1.81
C PHE A 82 -10.73 -2.74 3.03
N LYS A 83 -11.69 -3.66 2.88
CA LYS A 83 -12.56 -4.08 3.99
C LYS A 83 -11.77 -4.71 5.14
N GLU A 84 -10.78 -5.56 4.82
CA GLU A 84 -9.91 -6.18 5.83
C GLU A 84 -9.02 -5.14 6.53
N VAL A 85 -8.48 -4.15 5.80
CA VAL A 85 -7.72 -3.04 6.39
C VAL A 85 -8.62 -2.21 7.31
N MET A 86 -9.83 -1.87 6.88
CA MET A 86 -10.77 -1.13 7.74
C MET A 86 -11.12 -1.88 9.02
N GLY A 87 -11.16 -3.21 8.97
CA GLY A 87 -11.33 -4.06 10.16
C GLY A 87 -10.21 -3.92 11.20
N LEU A 88 -9.00 -3.47 10.81
CA LEU A 88 -7.94 -3.19 11.77
C LEU A 88 -8.23 -1.95 12.63
N PHE A 89 -9.09 -1.06 12.16
CA PHE A 89 -9.38 0.24 12.75
C PHE A 89 -10.72 0.29 13.51
N GLU A 90 -11.29 -0.85 13.87
CA GLU A 90 -12.58 -0.91 14.59
C GLU A 90 -12.50 -0.37 16.02
N SER A 91 -11.29 -0.21 16.56
CA SER A 91 -11.09 0.37 17.90
C SER A 91 -11.16 1.91 17.85
N PRO A 92 -11.82 2.57 18.83
CA PRO A 92 -11.80 4.03 18.95
C PRO A 92 -10.38 4.63 19.03
N LYS A 93 -9.39 3.85 19.50
CA LYS A 93 -7.98 4.28 19.59
C LYS A 93 -7.29 4.33 18.22
N SER A 94 -7.82 3.65 17.22
CA SER A 94 -7.26 3.61 15.86
C SER A 94 -7.93 4.60 14.89
N LEU A 95 -8.80 5.49 15.39
CA LEU A 95 -9.49 6.47 14.54
C LEU A 95 -8.54 7.39 13.80
N GLU A 96 -7.45 7.80 14.43
CA GLU A 96 -6.44 8.67 13.82
C GLU A 96 -5.69 7.94 12.69
N GLU A 97 -5.34 6.68 12.90
CA GLU A 97 -4.71 5.82 11.88
C GLU A 97 -5.66 5.54 10.71
N ALA A 98 -6.93 5.28 11.00
CA ALA A 98 -7.98 5.14 9.99
C ALA A 98 -8.12 6.41 9.13
N THR A 99 -8.03 7.58 9.77
CA THR A 99 -8.09 8.87 9.07
C THR A 99 -6.89 9.04 8.14
N ARG A 100 -5.66 8.80 8.61
CA ARG A 100 -4.44 8.86 7.79
C ARG A 100 -4.48 7.87 6.63
N PHE A 101 -4.93 6.64 6.88
CA PHE A 101 -5.13 5.65 5.84
C PHE A 101 -6.11 6.13 4.76
N SER A 102 -7.25 6.67 5.18
CA SER A 102 -8.29 7.17 4.27
C SER A 102 -7.79 8.36 3.46
N GLU A 103 -7.05 9.28 4.05
CA GLU A 103 -6.41 10.41 3.36
C GLU A 103 -5.39 9.93 2.31
N SER A 104 -4.54 8.97 2.68
CA SER A 104 -3.56 8.38 1.76
C SER A 104 -4.24 7.66 0.59
N LEU A 105 -5.31 6.91 0.87
CA LEU A 105 -6.08 6.24 -0.17
C LEU A 105 -6.84 7.23 -1.06
N TYR A 106 -7.36 8.32 -0.50
CA TYR A 106 -7.97 9.40 -1.28
C TYR A 106 -6.95 10.04 -2.22
N ALA A 107 -5.74 10.30 -1.73
CA ALA A 107 -4.66 10.87 -2.53
C ALA A 107 -4.27 9.99 -3.74
N SER A 108 -4.38 8.66 -3.62
CA SER A 108 -4.16 7.75 -4.76
C SER A 108 -5.12 7.96 -5.94
N ASN A 109 -6.27 8.58 -5.69
CA ASN A 109 -7.33 8.81 -6.69
C ASN A 109 -7.58 10.29 -6.97
N ALA A 110 -6.81 11.19 -6.36
CA ALA A 110 -7.06 12.64 -6.45
C ALA A 110 -6.82 13.20 -7.86
N ASP A 111 -5.87 12.63 -8.58
CA ASP A 111 -5.56 13.01 -9.95
C ASP A 111 -5.62 11.77 -10.86
N LYS A 112 -6.51 11.82 -11.85
CA LYS A 112 -6.71 10.71 -12.81
C LYS A 112 -5.57 10.56 -13.81
N GLU A 113 -4.78 11.60 -14.01
CA GLU A 113 -3.63 11.59 -14.92
C GLU A 113 -2.37 11.12 -14.23
N GLN A 114 -2.36 11.09 -12.89
CA GLN A 114 -1.23 10.69 -12.09
C GLN A 114 -1.34 9.21 -11.68
N SER A 115 -0.18 8.54 -11.60
CA SER A 115 -0.12 7.18 -11.03
C SER A 115 -0.66 7.16 -9.60
N PRO A 116 -1.57 6.23 -9.24
CA PRO A 116 -2.07 6.10 -7.87
C PRO A 116 -0.96 5.95 -6.82
N VAL A 117 0.14 5.26 -7.16
CA VAL A 117 1.31 5.12 -6.30
C VAL A 117 1.96 6.47 -6.04
N LEU A 118 2.13 7.27 -7.09
CA LEU A 118 2.71 8.61 -6.97
C LEU A 118 1.84 9.51 -6.11
N GLY A 119 0.51 9.43 -6.23
CA GLY A 119 -0.42 10.18 -5.39
C GLY A 119 -0.23 9.88 -3.90
N VAL A 120 -0.10 8.61 -3.53
CA VAL A 120 0.17 8.20 -2.13
C VAL A 120 1.52 8.73 -1.65
N LEU A 121 2.57 8.64 -2.46
CA LEU A 121 3.91 9.12 -2.09
C LEU A 121 3.95 10.64 -1.90
N VAL A 122 3.39 11.40 -2.82
CA VAL A 122 3.31 12.87 -2.71
C VAL A 122 2.57 13.26 -1.43
N HIS A 123 1.47 12.57 -1.13
CA HIS A 123 0.74 12.81 0.11
C HIS A 123 1.58 12.50 1.37
N LEU A 124 2.29 11.35 1.38
CA LEU A 124 3.19 10.99 2.47
C LEU A 124 4.25 12.08 2.70
N PHE A 125 4.91 12.54 1.62
CA PHE A 125 5.94 13.58 1.71
C PHE A 125 5.38 14.92 2.18
N HIS A 126 4.16 15.27 1.76
CA HIS A 126 3.47 16.46 2.26
C HIS A 126 3.19 16.36 3.77
N LYS A 127 2.69 15.21 4.25
CA LYS A 127 2.46 14.97 5.69
C LYS A 127 3.73 15.02 6.52
N LEU A 128 4.85 14.67 5.94
CA LEU A 128 6.17 14.79 6.57
C LEU A 128 6.75 16.22 6.51
N GLY A 129 6.03 17.17 5.93
CA GLY A 129 6.51 18.55 5.76
C GLY A 129 7.61 18.71 4.69
N LEU A 130 7.75 17.70 3.81
CA LEU A 130 8.71 17.70 2.71
C LEU A 130 8.15 18.37 1.44
N GLU A 131 7.41 19.46 1.62
CA GLU A 131 6.71 20.18 0.53
C GLU A 131 7.65 20.67 -0.60
N ALA A 132 8.94 20.82 -0.29
CA ALA A 132 9.94 21.16 -1.29
C ALA A 132 10.03 20.14 -2.45
N ILE A 133 9.61 18.88 -2.26
CA ILE A 133 9.53 17.91 -3.37
C ILE A 133 8.48 18.34 -4.41
N VAL A 134 7.40 18.94 -3.96
CA VAL A 134 6.31 19.41 -4.85
C VAL A 134 6.68 20.75 -5.49
N LYS A 135 7.51 21.56 -4.79
CA LYS A 135 8.02 22.85 -5.26
C LYS A 135 9.49 23.00 -4.85
N PRO A 136 10.43 22.37 -5.57
CA PRO A 136 11.83 22.40 -5.19
C PRO A 136 12.40 23.82 -5.17
N GLY A 137 12.86 24.26 -3.98
CA GLY A 137 13.78 25.37 -3.87
C GLY A 137 15.18 24.90 -4.24
N GLU A 138 16.02 25.75 -4.79
CA GLU A 138 17.32 25.39 -5.36
C GLU A 138 18.28 24.67 -4.37
N ASP A 139 18.15 24.92 -3.05
CA ASP A 139 19.10 24.40 -2.06
C ASP A 139 18.75 23.02 -1.46
N ASP A 140 17.51 22.52 -1.64
CA ASP A 140 17.02 21.28 -1.00
C ASP A 140 16.72 20.13 -1.99
N ALA A 141 16.86 20.39 -3.30
CA ALA A 141 16.44 19.47 -4.35
C ALA A 141 17.16 18.10 -4.31
N GLY A 142 18.41 18.05 -3.90
CA GLY A 142 19.23 16.82 -3.89
C GLY A 142 18.77 15.79 -2.86
N ALA A 143 18.59 16.21 -1.61
CA ALA A 143 18.20 15.35 -0.50
C ALA A 143 16.79 14.79 -0.69
N LEU A 144 15.90 15.64 -1.16
CA LEU A 144 14.50 15.32 -1.36
C LEU A 144 14.30 14.37 -2.55
N ASN A 145 15.08 14.59 -3.64
CA ASN A 145 15.11 13.65 -4.77
C ASN A 145 15.62 12.27 -4.34
N ALA A 146 16.67 12.19 -3.52
CA ALA A 146 17.19 10.92 -3.01
C ALA A 146 16.13 10.18 -2.18
N GLY A 147 15.45 10.87 -1.26
CA GLY A 147 14.36 10.32 -0.48
C GLY A 147 13.20 9.84 -1.35
N PHE A 148 12.81 10.62 -2.35
CA PHE A 148 11.76 10.24 -3.28
C PHE A 148 12.13 9.00 -4.10
N HIS A 149 13.32 8.96 -4.68
CA HIS A 149 13.81 7.79 -5.42
C HIS A 149 13.89 6.54 -4.54
N PHE A 150 14.39 6.68 -3.31
CA PHE A 150 14.39 5.58 -2.36
C PHE A 150 12.99 5.04 -2.10
N MET A 151 12.01 5.91 -1.82
CA MET A 151 10.63 5.48 -1.59
C MET A 151 9.97 4.88 -2.82
N MET A 152 10.30 5.36 -4.02
CA MET A 152 9.84 4.72 -5.27
C MET A 152 10.37 3.29 -5.39
N HIS A 153 11.65 3.05 -5.11
CA HIS A 153 12.20 1.68 -5.10
C HIS A 153 11.55 0.78 -4.05
N VAL A 154 11.26 1.31 -2.85
CA VAL A 154 10.52 0.58 -1.82
C VAL A 154 9.12 0.20 -2.31
N CYS A 155 8.42 1.11 -2.97
CA CYS A 155 7.09 0.85 -3.54
C CYS A 155 7.14 -0.21 -4.65
N GLU A 156 8.16 -0.15 -5.53
CA GLU A 156 8.36 -1.16 -6.58
C GLU A 156 8.67 -2.53 -5.98
N ALA A 157 9.54 -2.62 -5.00
CA ALA A 157 9.85 -3.86 -4.29
C ALA A 157 8.60 -4.45 -3.60
N LEU A 158 7.83 -3.62 -2.90
CA LEU A 158 6.59 -4.03 -2.27
C LEU A 158 5.57 -4.53 -3.30
N LYS A 159 5.45 -3.85 -4.44
CA LYS A 159 4.59 -4.25 -5.55
C LYS A 159 4.96 -5.64 -6.06
N VAL A 160 6.24 -5.89 -6.35
CA VAL A 160 6.71 -7.18 -6.87
C VAL A 160 6.38 -8.31 -5.90
N VAL A 161 6.65 -8.13 -4.61
CA VAL A 161 6.35 -9.16 -3.60
C VAL A 161 4.84 -9.37 -3.47
N PHE A 162 4.07 -8.29 -3.52
CA PHE A 162 2.62 -8.34 -3.44
C PHE A 162 2.00 -9.09 -4.62
N GLU A 163 2.43 -8.76 -5.85
CA GLU A 163 1.98 -9.41 -7.07
C GLU A 163 2.35 -10.91 -7.07
N ALA A 164 3.59 -11.26 -6.71
CA ALA A 164 4.03 -12.65 -6.65
C ALA A 164 3.17 -13.49 -5.67
N GLN A 165 2.90 -12.97 -4.48
CA GLN A 165 2.06 -13.69 -3.51
C GLN A 165 0.59 -13.78 -3.94
N PHE A 166 0.08 -12.73 -4.58
CA PHE A 166 -1.27 -12.78 -5.14
C PHE A 166 -1.36 -13.82 -6.27
N ASP A 167 -0.36 -13.87 -7.15
CA ASP A 167 -0.29 -14.83 -8.26
C ASP A 167 -0.21 -16.26 -7.75
N ASP A 168 0.67 -16.54 -6.81
CA ASP A 168 0.79 -17.86 -6.18
C ASP A 168 -0.55 -18.33 -5.60
N PHE A 169 -1.23 -17.43 -4.88
CA PHE A 169 -2.55 -17.70 -4.34
C PHE A 169 -3.58 -17.92 -5.45
N PHE A 170 -3.61 -17.05 -6.47
CA PHE A 170 -4.56 -17.12 -7.57
C PHE A 170 -4.42 -18.43 -8.34
N TYR A 171 -3.19 -18.83 -8.67
CA TYR A 171 -2.94 -20.07 -9.41
C TYR A 171 -3.21 -21.32 -8.57
N ALA A 172 -2.90 -21.30 -7.27
CA ALA A 172 -3.23 -22.40 -6.37
C ALA A 172 -4.75 -22.65 -6.25
N ASN A 173 -5.58 -21.62 -6.48
CA ASN A 173 -7.03 -21.70 -6.38
C ASN A 173 -7.74 -21.69 -7.74
N LYS A 174 -7.00 -21.71 -8.85
CA LYS A 174 -7.55 -21.66 -10.22
C LYS A 174 -8.52 -22.82 -10.52
N ASP A 175 -8.21 -24.00 -10.03
CA ASP A 175 -9.02 -25.20 -10.29
C ASP A 175 -10.37 -25.17 -9.58
N LEU A 176 -10.50 -24.45 -8.47
CA LEU A 176 -11.77 -24.24 -7.79
C LEU A 176 -12.79 -23.47 -8.65
N ARG A 177 -12.33 -22.58 -9.53
CA ARG A 177 -13.18 -21.82 -10.46
C ARG A 177 -13.71 -22.66 -11.61
N VAL A 178 -12.87 -23.58 -12.13
CA VAL A 178 -13.23 -24.46 -13.23
C VAL A 178 -14.34 -25.44 -12.81
N VAL A 179 -14.29 -25.91 -11.56
CA VAL A 179 -15.31 -26.82 -11.01
C VAL A 179 -16.66 -26.12 -10.86
N ASP A 180 -16.68 -24.85 -10.45
CA ASP A 180 -17.93 -24.10 -10.24
C ASP A 180 -18.60 -23.69 -11.57
N ALA A 181 -17.81 -23.39 -12.60
CA ALA A 181 -18.33 -23.12 -13.95
C ALA A 181 -18.98 -24.36 -14.58
N ARG A 182 -18.44 -25.56 -14.33
CA ARG A 182 -19.04 -26.84 -14.81
C ARG A 182 -20.31 -27.28 -14.08
N LYS A 183 -20.52 -26.77 -12.87
CA LYS A 183 -21.76 -27.03 -12.11
C LYS A 183 -22.93 -26.14 -12.53
N ARG A 184 -22.67 -25.10 -13.32
CA ARG A 184 -23.69 -24.15 -13.81
C ARG A 184 -24.10 -24.38 -15.26
N ALA A 185 -23.46 -25.31 -15.96
CA ALA A 185 -23.81 -25.79 -17.29
C ALA A 185 -24.61 -27.10 -17.21
#